data_e0469082547ce1649ebcfd572e3fce55
#
_entry.id   e0469082547ce1649ebcfd572e3fce55
#
_cell.length_a   1.000
_cell.length_b   1.000
_cell.length_c   1.000
_cell.angle_alpha   90.00
_cell.angle_beta   90.00
_cell.angle_gamma   90.00
#
_symmetry.space_group_name_H-M   'P 1'
#
loop_
_entity.id
_entity.type
_entity.pdbx_description
1 polymer ?
#
loop_
_entity_poly.entity_id
_entity_poly.type
_entity_poly.pdbx_seq_one_letter_code
_entity_poly.pdbx_strand_id
1 'polypeptide(L)'
;MPKVTVWETPRAGSLANLVQKQRPLPPLSAGHLRVQVHAVGLNFADIFALTGLYSATPEGAFIPGLEFAGTVIDTGSDTDNTDSPFQVGDRVMGVTRFGGYCSIIDSEPDYLVPLPDDWSFAQGAAFPAQTLTAWYALTTLGAIQPEQRVLIHSAAGGVGLQAMKLTTLLGANPVGTVGSSDKAAMLQGIGFDNVLVRQPDFARQLTETGHRFDLVLDAIGGTVQQASFAALKPMGRLVVFGAAEFTPTGNRPNYLKAAWRYLRRPRYDVMDMISSNRSVMAFNLIWLWEQKANMKALL
;
A
#
# COMPACT_ATOMS: atom_id res chain seq x y z
N MET A 1 25.74 -20.09 -16.19
CA MET A 1 24.31 -19.89 -15.94
C MET A 1 24.05 -18.39 -15.87
N PRO A 2 22.97 -17.89 -16.45
CA PRO A 2 22.60 -16.49 -16.32
C PRO A 2 22.38 -16.14 -14.84
N LYS A 3 22.62 -14.89 -14.47
CA LYS A 3 22.53 -14.41 -13.08
C LYS A 3 21.51 -13.31 -12.98
N VAL A 4 20.80 -13.25 -11.85
CA VAL A 4 19.89 -12.19 -11.47
C VAL A 4 20.49 -11.39 -10.30
N THR A 5 20.42 -10.07 -10.39
CA THR A 5 20.77 -9.19 -9.27
C THR A 5 19.56 -9.07 -8.36
N VAL A 6 19.76 -9.27 -7.06
CA VAL A 6 18.72 -9.14 -6.05
C VAL A 6 19.18 -8.28 -4.88
N TRP A 7 18.26 -7.56 -4.25
CA TRP A 7 18.45 -6.98 -2.93
C TRP A 7 17.81 -7.89 -1.90
N GLU A 8 18.61 -8.47 -1.03
CA GLU A 8 18.20 -9.49 -0.08
C GLU A 8 18.59 -9.13 1.33
N THR A 9 17.72 -9.47 2.29
CA THR A 9 18.07 -9.49 3.70
C THR A 9 18.24 -10.94 4.18
N PRO A 10 19.32 -11.28 4.91
CA PRO A 10 19.47 -12.62 5.48
C PRO A 10 18.48 -12.90 6.62
N ARG A 11 17.96 -11.84 7.23
CA ARG A 11 16.94 -11.87 8.28
C ARG A 11 16.38 -10.48 8.51
N ALA A 12 15.13 -10.41 8.95
CA ALA A 12 14.54 -9.17 9.43
C ALA A 12 15.25 -8.62 10.70
N GLY A 13 14.95 -7.38 11.06
CA GLY A 13 15.41 -6.70 12.27
C GLY A 13 16.22 -5.43 12.02
N SER A 14 16.67 -5.17 10.78
CA SER A 14 17.37 -3.92 10.46
C SER A 14 17.34 -3.65 8.95
N LEU A 15 17.14 -2.39 8.56
CA LEU A 15 17.28 -1.94 7.17
C LEU A 15 18.71 -2.12 6.64
N ALA A 16 19.70 -2.02 7.52
CA ALA A 16 21.12 -2.20 7.16
C ALA A 16 21.48 -3.65 6.79
N ASN A 17 20.58 -4.61 7.01
CA ASN A 17 20.79 -6.00 6.59
C ASN A 17 20.52 -6.21 5.09
N LEU A 18 19.89 -5.24 4.42
CA LEU A 18 19.61 -5.32 3.00
C LEU A 18 20.89 -5.18 2.19
N VAL A 19 21.24 -6.19 1.42
CA VAL A 19 22.47 -6.24 0.63
C VAL A 19 22.19 -6.70 -0.79
N GLN A 20 22.94 -6.15 -1.74
CA GLN A 20 22.88 -6.60 -3.13
C GLN A 20 23.66 -7.90 -3.31
N LYS A 21 23.08 -8.85 -4.02
CA LYS A 21 23.68 -10.15 -4.35
C LYS A 21 23.42 -10.55 -5.79
N GLN A 22 24.29 -11.44 -6.30
CA GLN A 22 24.05 -12.15 -7.55
C GLN A 22 23.59 -13.57 -7.21
N ARG A 23 22.49 -14.02 -7.83
CA ARG A 23 21.98 -15.37 -7.72
C ARG A 23 21.90 -16.04 -9.10
N PRO A 24 22.01 -17.37 -9.19
CA PRO A 24 21.67 -18.07 -10.42
C PRO A 24 20.21 -17.79 -10.79
N LEU A 25 19.95 -17.54 -12.07
CA LEU A 25 18.58 -17.42 -12.57
C LEU A 25 17.99 -18.82 -12.72
N PRO A 26 16.89 -19.16 -12.03
CA PRO A 26 16.29 -20.48 -12.15
C PRO A 26 15.67 -20.69 -13.54
N PRO A 27 15.41 -21.92 -13.97
CA PRO A 27 14.56 -22.19 -15.12
C PRO A 27 13.19 -21.54 -14.93
N LEU A 28 12.62 -21.01 -16.02
CA LEU A 28 11.27 -20.45 -15.98
C LEU A 28 10.24 -21.57 -15.82
N SER A 29 9.34 -21.41 -14.88
CA SER A 29 8.25 -22.37 -14.67
C SER A 29 7.20 -22.26 -15.77
N ALA A 30 6.53 -23.37 -16.09
CA ALA A 30 5.40 -23.38 -16.99
C ALA A 30 4.29 -22.43 -16.51
N GLY A 31 3.63 -21.73 -17.45
CA GLY A 31 2.58 -20.77 -17.15
C GLY A 31 3.04 -19.45 -16.52
N HIS A 32 4.35 -19.25 -16.33
CA HIS A 32 4.91 -17.99 -15.84
C HIS A 32 5.51 -17.16 -16.97
N LEU A 33 5.55 -15.88 -16.76
CA LEU A 33 6.23 -14.89 -17.59
C LEU A 33 7.48 -14.40 -16.85
N ARG A 34 8.59 -14.32 -17.57
CA ARG A 34 9.82 -13.71 -17.06
C ARG A 34 9.90 -12.27 -17.45
N VAL A 35 9.99 -11.39 -16.47
CA VAL A 35 10.01 -9.94 -16.66
C VAL A 35 11.38 -9.39 -16.29
N GLN A 36 12.00 -8.67 -17.21
CA GLN A 36 13.15 -7.82 -16.89
C GLN A 36 12.65 -6.57 -16.18
N VAL A 37 12.99 -6.43 -14.89
CA VAL A 37 12.55 -5.32 -14.07
C VAL A 37 13.37 -4.06 -14.39
N HIS A 38 12.67 -2.98 -14.69
CA HIS A 38 13.26 -1.67 -14.94
C HIS A 38 13.06 -0.69 -13.79
N ALA A 39 11.99 -0.89 -12.99
CA ALA A 39 11.71 -0.10 -11.81
C ALA A 39 10.95 -0.93 -10.77
N VAL A 40 11.12 -0.58 -9.49
CA VAL A 40 10.40 -1.19 -8.36
C VAL A 40 9.74 -0.10 -7.52
N GLY A 41 8.54 -0.35 -7.04
CA GLY A 41 7.86 0.53 -6.10
C GLY A 41 8.37 0.29 -4.66
N LEU A 42 8.51 1.36 -3.91
CA LEU A 42 8.91 1.33 -2.50
C LEU A 42 7.68 1.53 -1.61
N ASN A 43 7.44 0.60 -0.71
CA ASN A 43 6.29 0.63 0.17
C ASN A 43 6.68 0.64 1.65
N PHE A 44 5.84 1.22 2.51
CA PHE A 44 6.05 1.13 3.97
C PHE A 44 6.06 -0.32 4.47
N ALA A 45 5.33 -1.21 3.80
CA ALA A 45 5.34 -2.64 4.08
C ALA A 45 6.74 -3.27 3.94
N ASP A 46 7.56 -2.79 2.99
CA ASP A 46 8.95 -3.24 2.83
C ASP A 46 9.79 -2.86 4.06
N ILE A 47 9.63 -1.63 4.57
CA ILE A 47 10.31 -1.17 5.78
C ILE A 47 9.90 -2.02 6.98
N PHE A 48 8.60 -2.29 7.13
CA PHE A 48 8.10 -3.13 8.22
C PHE A 48 8.56 -4.58 8.09
N ALA A 49 8.60 -5.15 6.88
CA ALA A 49 9.13 -6.49 6.65
C ALA A 49 10.63 -6.57 6.98
N LEU A 50 11.44 -5.64 6.47
CA LEU A 50 12.87 -5.57 6.75
C LEU A 50 13.19 -5.40 8.24
N THR A 51 12.32 -4.72 8.99
CA THR A 51 12.49 -4.49 10.43
C THR A 51 11.82 -5.54 11.32
N GLY A 52 11.08 -6.50 10.74
CA GLY A 52 10.39 -7.56 11.47
C GLY A 52 9.11 -7.10 12.20
N LEU A 53 8.54 -5.98 11.77
CA LEU A 53 7.29 -5.44 12.32
C LEU A 53 6.06 -5.76 11.46
N TYR A 54 6.25 -6.45 10.35
CA TYR A 54 5.17 -6.82 9.42
C TYR A 54 4.70 -8.23 9.70
N SER A 55 3.39 -8.42 9.81
CA SER A 55 2.80 -9.73 10.13
C SER A 55 3.07 -10.81 9.08
N ALA A 56 3.32 -10.40 7.83
CA ALA A 56 3.63 -11.29 6.72
C ALA A 56 5.14 -11.38 6.44
N THR A 57 6.01 -10.89 7.33
CA THR A 57 7.47 -10.99 7.17
C THR A 57 7.88 -12.45 6.99
N PRO A 58 8.59 -12.82 5.91
CA PRO A 58 9.09 -14.17 5.73
C PRO A 58 10.12 -14.54 6.81
N GLU A 59 10.15 -15.81 7.19
CA GLU A 59 11.20 -16.35 8.04
C GLU A 59 12.51 -16.54 7.23
N GLY A 60 13.65 -16.28 7.89
CA GLY A 60 14.96 -16.43 7.26
C GLY A 60 15.31 -15.32 6.27
N ALA A 61 16.00 -15.71 5.18
CA ALA A 61 16.42 -14.78 4.14
C ALA A 61 15.30 -14.53 3.14
N PHE A 62 15.10 -13.27 2.74
CA PHE A 62 14.10 -12.93 1.72
C PHE A 62 14.49 -11.68 0.92
N ILE A 63 13.88 -11.56 -0.25
CA ILE A 63 13.96 -10.40 -1.14
C ILE A 63 12.69 -9.58 -0.92
N PRO A 64 12.74 -8.32 -0.48
CA PRO A 64 11.56 -7.46 -0.34
C PRO A 64 11.03 -7.01 -1.71
N GLY A 65 10.03 -6.12 -1.70
CA GLY A 65 9.41 -5.53 -2.88
C GLY A 65 8.09 -6.18 -3.20
N LEU A 66 7.06 -5.36 -3.34
CA LEU A 66 5.67 -5.78 -3.53
C LEU A 66 5.13 -5.42 -4.93
N GLU A 67 5.86 -4.60 -5.68
CA GLU A 67 5.44 -4.13 -7.00
C GLU A 67 6.64 -3.78 -7.87
N PHE A 68 6.46 -3.88 -9.16
CA PHE A 68 7.49 -3.65 -10.16
C PHE A 68 6.89 -3.23 -11.50
N ALA A 69 7.75 -2.72 -12.39
CA ALA A 69 7.43 -2.57 -13.80
C ALA A 69 8.64 -2.97 -14.65
N GLY A 70 8.38 -3.55 -15.81
CA GLY A 70 9.42 -4.08 -16.67
C GLY A 70 8.92 -4.52 -18.04
N THR A 71 9.76 -5.28 -18.73
CA THR A 71 9.48 -5.85 -20.05
C THR A 71 9.50 -7.37 -19.98
N VAL A 72 8.51 -8.03 -20.55
CA VAL A 72 8.48 -9.49 -20.69
C VAL A 72 9.61 -9.93 -21.61
N ILE A 73 10.50 -10.82 -21.12
CA ILE A 73 11.66 -11.29 -21.86
C ILE A 73 11.60 -12.79 -22.18
N ASP A 74 10.71 -13.54 -21.55
CA ASP A 74 10.53 -14.97 -21.79
C ASP A 74 9.15 -15.43 -21.32
N THR A 75 8.60 -16.46 -21.98
CA THR A 75 7.32 -17.07 -21.63
C THR A 75 7.58 -18.56 -21.35
N GLY A 76 7.16 -19.02 -20.17
CA GLY A 76 7.33 -20.43 -19.79
C GLY A 76 6.63 -21.35 -20.79
N SER A 77 7.37 -22.37 -21.21
CA SER A 77 6.94 -23.30 -22.25
C SER A 77 5.88 -24.28 -21.77
N ASP A 78 4.65 -23.82 -21.63
CA ASP A 78 3.48 -24.65 -21.94
C ASP A 78 3.09 -24.32 -23.37
N THR A 79 3.54 -25.14 -24.30
CA THR A 79 3.35 -24.98 -25.75
C THR A 79 1.89 -24.94 -26.18
N ASP A 80 0.96 -25.17 -25.28
CA ASP A 80 -0.49 -25.14 -25.50
C ASP A 80 -1.21 -23.94 -24.87
N ASN A 81 -0.50 -23.07 -24.13
CA ASN A 81 -1.14 -21.89 -23.52
C ASN A 81 -1.12 -20.71 -24.48
N THR A 82 -1.95 -20.79 -25.54
CA THR A 82 -2.28 -19.70 -26.45
C THR A 82 -3.04 -18.57 -25.75
N ASP A 83 -3.35 -18.72 -24.46
CA ASP A 83 -4.23 -17.83 -23.69
C ASP A 83 -3.49 -16.81 -22.80
N SER A 84 -2.14 -16.76 -22.84
CA SER A 84 -1.44 -15.68 -22.14
C SER A 84 -1.77 -14.33 -22.81
N PRO A 85 -2.26 -13.34 -22.06
CA PRO A 85 -2.53 -12.01 -22.61
C PRO A 85 -1.25 -11.23 -22.94
N PHE A 86 -0.05 -11.80 -22.63
CA PHE A 86 1.24 -11.14 -22.79
C PHE A 86 2.21 -11.95 -23.66
N GLN A 87 3.05 -11.24 -24.41
CA GLN A 87 4.11 -11.76 -25.24
C GLN A 87 5.47 -11.13 -24.91
N VAL A 88 6.56 -11.74 -25.41
CA VAL A 88 7.91 -11.16 -25.28
C VAL A 88 7.97 -9.78 -25.94
N GLY A 89 8.50 -8.80 -25.20
CA GLY A 89 8.56 -7.39 -25.60
C GLY A 89 7.48 -6.51 -24.95
N ASP A 90 6.41 -7.10 -24.39
CA ASP A 90 5.36 -6.33 -23.74
C ASP A 90 5.87 -5.60 -22.50
N ARG A 91 5.43 -4.35 -22.37
CA ARG A 91 5.67 -3.52 -21.20
C ARG A 91 4.58 -3.80 -20.17
N VAL A 92 4.99 -4.17 -18.96
CA VAL A 92 4.08 -4.57 -17.90
C VAL A 92 4.39 -3.89 -16.58
N MET A 93 3.39 -3.74 -15.74
CA MET A 93 3.52 -3.49 -14.31
C MET A 93 2.84 -4.62 -13.55
N GLY A 94 3.30 -4.91 -12.35
CA GLY A 94 2.78 -6.04 -11.60
C GLY A 94 2.98 -5.92 -10.11
N VAL A 95 2.29 -6.81 -9.41
CA VAL A 95 2.40 -6.98 -7.97
C VAL A 95 3.00 -8.34 -7.64
N THR A 96 3.65 -8.43 -6.48
CA THR A 96 4.20 -9.69 -5.96
C THR A 96 4.09 -9.72 -4.44
N ARG A 97 4.00 -10.89 -3.85
CA ARG A 97 3.95 -11.01 -2.40
C ARG A 97 5.26 -10.59 -1.74
N PHE A 98 6.38 -10.91 -2.35
CA PHE A 98 7.76 -10.51 -2.07
C PHE A 98 8.58 -10.78 -3.32
N GLY A 99 9.85 -10.34 -3.36
CA GLY A 99 10.73 -10.64 -4.48
C GLY A 99 10.90 -9.52 -5.51
N GLY A 100 10.16 -8.42 -5.38
CA GLY A 100 10.19 -7.33 -6.36
C GLY A 100 11.54 -6.61 -6.46
N TYR A 101 12.38 -6.65 -5.43
CA TYR A 101 13.70 -5.99 -5.46
C TYR A 101 14.75 -6.85 -6.18
N CYS A 102 14.54 -7.04 -7.47
CA CYS A 102 15.40 -7.85 -8.35
C CYS A 102 15.49 -7.26 -9.75
N SER A 103 16.46 -7.73 -10.54
CA SER A 103 16.58 -7.32 -11.94
C SER A 103 15.74 -8.18 -12.90
N ILE A 104 15.33 -9.37 -12.48
CA ILE A 104 14.49 -10.29 -13.24
C ILE A 104 13.55 -10.97 -12.26
N ILE A 105 12.25 -11.02 -12.59
CA ILE A 105 11.22 -11.70 -11.80
C ILE A 105 10.40 -12.62 -12.70
N ASP A 106 10.03 -13.79 -12.17
CA ASP A 106 9.05 -14.68 -12.79
C ASP A 106 7.69 -14.43 -12.13
N SER A 107 6.64 -14.22 -12.92
CA SER A 107 5.30 -13.89 -12.44
C SER A 107 4.23 -14.66 -13.21
N GLU A 108 3.16 -15.04 -12.53
CA GLU A 108 1.95 -15.51 -13.20
C GLU A 108 1.27 -14.32 -13.92
N PRO A 109 0.65 -14.55 -15.10
CA PRO A 109 -0.03 -13.49 -15.85
C PRO A 109 -1.12 -12.73 -15.06
N ASP A 110 -1.79 -13.42 -14.13
CA ASP A 110 -2.86 -12.87 -13.30
C ASP A 110 -2.40 -11.74 -12.33
N TYR A 111 -1.10 -11.58 -12.13
CA TYR A 111 -0.50 -10.51 -11.31
C TYR A 111 0.15 -9.39 -12.13
N LEU A 112 -0.05 -9.41 -13.44
CA LEU A 112 0.48 -8.43 -14.37
C LEU A 112 -0.66 -7.65 -15.04
N VAL A 113 -0.40 -6.38 -15.32
CA VAL A 113 -1.25 -5.54 -16.16
C VAL A 113 -0.38 -4.82 -17.20
N PRO A 114 -0.91 -4.52 -18.39
CA PRO A 114 -0.18 -3.75 -19.39
C PRO A 114 0.23 -2.39 -18.81
N LEU A 115 1.47 -1.98 -19.07
CA LEU A 115 1.91 -0.62 -18.77
C LEU A 115 1.48 0.29 -19.92
N PRO A 116 0.72 1.39 -19.67
CA PRO A 116 0.34 2.33 -20.71
C PRO A 116 1.56 2.88 -21.47
N ASP A 117 1.41 3.11 -22.78
CA ASP A 117 2.53 3.50 -23.64
C ASP A 117 3.19 4.82 -23.26
N ASP A 118 2.39 5.76 -22.74
CA ASP A 118 2.83 7.08 -22.28
C ASP A 118 3.41 7.08 -20.85
N TRP A 119 3.36 5.93 -20.15
CA TRP A 119 3.90 5.82 -18.80
C TRP A 119 5.35 5.34 -18.81
N SER A 120 6.16 5.94 -17.95
CA SER A 120 7.49 5.41 -17.61
C SER A 120 7.37 4.17 -16.72
N PHE A 121 8.40 3.33 -16.72
CA PHE A 121 8.47 2.20 -15.78
C PHE A 121 8.41 2.64 -14.31
N ALA A 122 8.96 3.81 -13.99
CA ALA A 122 8.88 4.36 -12.63
C ALA A 122 7.45 4.68 -12.22
N GLN A 123 6.63 5.24 -13.12
CA GLN A 123 5.21 5.47 -12.88
C GLN A 123 4.46 4.14 -12.72
N GLY A 124 4.71 3.18 -13.61
CA GLY A 124 4.11 1.85 -13.54
C GLY A 124 4.48 1.11 -12.26
N ALA A 125 5.74 1.16 -11.82
CA ALA A 125 6.18 0.49 -10.61
C ALA A 125 5.61 1.10 -9.31
N ALA A 126 5.22 2.36 -9.33
CA ALA A 126 4.67 3.06 -8.15
C ALA A 126 3.13 3.13 -8.17
N PHE A 127 2.46 2.34 -9.00
CA PHE A 127 1.01 2.45 -9.20
C PHE A 127 0.21 1.28 -8.61
N PRO A 128 0.53 -0.01 -8.84
CA PRO A 128 -0.37 -1.11 -8.55
C PRO A 128 -0.67 -1.27 -7.06
N ALA A 129 0.32 -1.48 -6.21
CA ALA A 129 0.10 -1.75 -4.79
C ALA A 129 -0.57 -0.58 -4.07
N GLN A 130 -0.19 0.65 -4.42
CA GLN A 130 -0.73 1.86 -3.82
C GLN A 130 -2.18 2.09 -4.25
N THR A 131 -2.47 1.91 -5.54
CA THR A 131 -3.82 2.09 -6.10
C THR A 131 -4.77 1.00 -5.61
N LEU A 132 -4.34 -0.28 -5.62
CA LEU A 132 -5.13 -1.39 -5.11
C LEU A 132 -5.47 -1.21 -3.63
N THR A 133 -4.52 -0.74 -2.81
CA THR A 133 -4.76 -0.44 -1.40
C THR A 133 -5.83 0.64 -1.25
N ALA A 134 -5.70 1.75 -2.00
CA ALA A 134 -6.66 2.85 -1.94
C ALA A 134 -8.04 2.42 -2.46
N TRP A 135 -8.09 1.69 -3.57
CA TRP A 135 -9.32 1.19 -4.19
C TRP A 135 -10.07 0.24 -3.24
N TYR A 136 -9.38 -0.77 -2.71
CA TYR A 136 -9.98 -1.73 -1.78
C TYR A 136 -10.50 -1.05 -0.51
N ALA A 137 -9.75 -0.08 0.02
CA ALA A 137 -10.16 0.69 1.18
C ALA A 137 -11.41 1.54 0.91
N LEU A 138 -11.50 2.18 -0.25
CA LEU A 138 -12.61 3.07 -0.62
C LEU A 138 -13.86 2.30 -1.02
N THR A 139 -13.71 1.30 -1.89
CA THR A 139 -14.84 0.62 -2.52
C THR A 139 -15.31 -0.60 -1.73
N THR A 140 -14.41 -1.57 -1.52
CA THR A 140 -14.79 -2.86 -0.93
C THR A 140 -15.12 -2.71 0.56
N LEU A 141 -14.27 -2.05 1.34
CA LEU A 141 -14.50 -1.88 2.77
C LEU A 141 -15.25 -0.58 3.08
N GLY A 142 -14.87 0.50 2.44
CA GLY A 142 -15.47 1.81 2.63
C GLY A 142 -16.87 1.92 2.05
N ALA A 143 -17.19 1.15 1.01
CA ALA A 143 -18.44 1.25 0.25
C ALA A 143 -18.82 2.71 -0.03
N ILE A 144 -17.82 3.46 -0.52
CA ILE A 144 -17.92 4.90 -0.77
C ILE A 144 -19.11 5.21 -1.68
N GLN A 145 -19.79 6.32 -1.38
CA GLN A 145 -20.88 6.84 -2.19
C GLN A 145 -20.56 8.27 -2.64
N PRO A 146 -21.12 8.72 -3.76
CA PRO A 146 -21.03 10.12 -4.16
C PRO A 146 -21.44 11.09 -3.03
N GLU A 147 -20.89 12.29 -3.03
CA GLU A 147 -21.12 13.37 -2.05
C GLU A 147 -20.61 13.07 -0.63
N GLN A 148 -20.18 11.86 -0.32
CA GLN A 148 -19.61 11.55 0.99
C GLN A 148 -18.31 12.32 1.24
N ARG A 149 -18.09 12.71 2.49
CA ARG A 149 -16.86 13.36 2.94
C ARG A 149 -15.88 12.32 3.46
N VAL A 150 -14.71 12.23 2.85
CA VAL A 150 -13.69 11.21 3.15
C VAL A 150 -12.44 11.87 3.72
N LEU A 151 -12.06 11.50 4.95
CA LEU A 151 -10.79 11.91 5.55
C LEU A 151 -9.70 10.93 5.16
N ILE A 152 -8.62 11.43 4.57
CA ILE A 152 -7.51 10.61 4.07
C ILE A 152 -6.23 11.02 4.78
N HIS A 153 -5.69 10.14 5.62
CA HIS A 153 -4.42 10.37 6.29
C HIS A 153 -3.23 10.09 5.39
N SER A 154 -2.11 10.80 5.66
CA SER A 154 -0.91 10.73 4.83
C SER A 154 -1.20 10.99 3.34
N ALA A 155 -2.06 11.98 3.07
CA ALA A 155 -2.63 12.27 1.74
C ALA A 155 -1.56 12.55 0.66
N ALA A 156 -0.38 13.05 1.02
CA ALA A 156 0.76 13.27 0.12
C ALA A 156 1.67 12.02 -0.04
N GLY A 157 1.34 10.89 0.59
CA GLY A 157 2.01 9.61 0.38
C GLY A 157 1.40 8.84 -0.79
N GLY A 158 2.03 7.73 -1.21
CA GLY A 158 1.60 6.97 -2.38
C GLY A 158 0.13 6.55 -2.33
N VAL A 159 -0.27 5.76 -1.32
CA VAL A 159 -1.68 5.35 -1.14
C VAL A 159 -2.60 6.55 -0.94
N GLY A 160 -2.16 7.54 -0.13
CA GLY A 160 -2.95 8.74 0.15
C GLY A 160 -3.27 9.55 -1.10
N LEU A 161 -2.29 9.75 -1.98
CA LEU A 161 -2.47 10.48 -3.22
C LEU A 161 -3.43 9.75 -4.19
N GLN A 162 -3.31 8.44 -4.30
CA GLN A 162 -4.26 7.64 -5.09
C GLN A 162 -5.66 7.70 -4.47
N ALA A 163 -5.78 7.62 -3.14
CA ALA A 163 -7.06 7.74 -2.45
C ALA A 163 -7.71 9.12 -2.67
N MET A 164 -6.94 10.22 -2.66
CA MET A 164 -7.45 11.57 -2.98
C MET A 164 -8.05 11.60 -4.40
N LYS A 165 -7.30 11.11 -5.40
CA LYS A 165 -7.74 11.07 -6.81
C LYS A 165 -8.97 10.18 -7.00
N LEU A 166 -8.94 8.95 -6.46
CA LEU A 166 -10.04 8.00 -6.57
C LEU A 166 -11.30 8.51 -5.87
N THR A 167 -11.18 9.13 -4.70
CA THR A 167 -12.33 9.73 -4.01
C THR A 167 -13.02 10.78 -4.88
N THR A 168 -12.25 11.65 -5.53
CA THR A 168 -12.78 12.65 -6.47
C THR A 168 -13.42 11.98 -7.68
N LEU A 169 -12.75 10.98 -8.27
CA LEU A 169 -13.27 10.24 -9.44
C LEU A 169 -14.60 9.54 -9.14
N LEU A 170 -14.78 9.05 -7.92
CA LEU A 170 -16.02 8.41 -7.44
C LEU A 170 -17.10 9.40 -7.00
N GLY A 171 -16.91 10.71 -7.24
CA GLY A 171 -17.89 11.75 -6.94
C GLY A 171 -17.98 12.12 -5.45
N ALA A 172 -17.03 11.70 -4.63
CA ALA A 172 -16.99 12.02 -3.20
C ALA A 172 -16.00 13.18 -2.91
N ASN A 173 -16.02 13.70 -1.69
CA ASN A 173 -15.30 14.90 -1.28
C ASN A 173 -14.10 14.55 -0.40
N PRO A 174 -12.86 14.52 -0.94
CA PRO A 174 -11.68 14.20 -0.15
C PRO A 174 -11.26 15.35 0.75
N VAL A 175 -10.84 15.01 1.97
CA VAL A 175 -10.13 15.91 2.90
C VAL A 175 -8.82 15.23 3.25
N GLY A 176 -7.70 15.79 2.79
CA GLY A 176 -6.38 15.24 3.03
C GLY A 176 -5.80 15.69 4.36
N THR A 177 -5.01 14.84 5.03
CA THR A 177 -4.15 15.28 6.12
C THR A 177 -2.69 14.99 5.84
N VAL A 178 -1.83 15.94 6.15
CA VAL A 178 -0.39 15.87 5.95
C VAL A 178 0.38 16.30 7.21
N GLY A 179 1.68 15.98 7.25
CA GLY A 179 2.53 16.30 8.40
C GLY A 179 3.30 17.63 8.28
N SER A 180 3.24 18.33 7.12
CA SER A 180 3.95 19.60 6.91
C SER A 180 3.22 20.48 5.90
N SER A 181 3.51 21.80 5.96
CA SER A 181 3.01 22.80 5.01
C SER A 181 3.45 22.54 3.57
N ASP A 182 4.69 22.08 3.36
CA ASP A 182 5.19 21.79 2.02
C ASP A 182 4.40 20.67 1.34
N LYS A 183 4.01 19.65 2.11
CA LYS A 183 3.13 18.58 1.61
C LYS A 183 1.71 19.07 1.33
N ALA A 184 1.22 20.03 2.09
CA ALA A 184 -0.07 20.67 1.80
C ALA A 184 0.02 21.50 0.52
N ALA A 185 1.06 22.32 0.36
CA ALA A 185 1.29 23.09 -0.85
C ALA A 185 1.43 22.20 -2.10
N MET A 186 2.10 21.04 -1.98
CA MET A 186 2.20 20.07 -3.07
C MET A 186 0.81 19.56 -3.50
N LEU A 187 -0.05 19.19 -2.56
CA LEU A 187 -1.41 18.73 -2.87
C LEU A 187 -2.28 19.85 -3.48
N GLN A 188 -2.18 21.07 -2.95
CA GLN A 188 -2.87 22.24 -3.48
C GLN A 188 -2.40 22.56 -4.91
N GLY A 189 -1.10 22.42 -5.20
CA GLY A 189 -0.54 22.63 -6.53
C GLY A 189 -1.05 21.65 -7.60
N ILE A 190 -1.64 20.53 -7.19
CA ILE A 190 -2.28 19.54 -8.07
C ILE A 190 -3.81 19.50 -7.93
N GLY A 191 -4.41 20.54 -7.33
CA GLY A 191 -5.86 20.77 -7.30
C GLY A 191 -6.61 20.21 -6.09
N PHE A 192 -5.93 19.87 -4.99
CA PHE A 192 -6.56 19.44 -3.74
C PHE A 192 -6.51 20.55 -2.69
N ASP A 193 -7.55 21.36 -2.59
CA ASP A 193 -7.59 22.50 -1.66
C ASP A 193 -7.92 22.12 -0.21
N ASN A 194 -8.68 21.04 -0.01
CA ASN A 194 -9.12 20.58 1.31
C ASN A 194 -8.02 19.76 1.99
N VAL A 195 -6.97 20.42 2.49
CA VAL A 195 -5.82 19.77 3.13
C VAL A 195 -5.57 20.36 4.51
N LEU A 196 -5.48 19.50 5.52
CA LEU A 196 -5.16 19.84 6.90
C LEU A 196 -3.71 19.46 7.22
N VAL A 197 -2.91 20.42 7.64
CA VAL A 197 -1.62 20.13 8.28
C VAL A 197 -1.89 19.71 9.73
N ARG A 198 -1.53 18.47 10.07
CA ARG A 198 -1.82 17.92 11.41
C ARG A 198 -1.06 18.68 12.49
N GLN A 199 -1.80 19.13 13.49
CA GLN A 199 -1.25 19.70 14.72
C GLN A 199 -0.99 18.62 15.77
N PRO A 200 -0.17 18.89 16.80
CA PRO A 200 0.08 17.94 17.90
C PRO A 200 -1.20 17.46 18.58
N ASP A 201 -2.16 18.35 18.82
CA ASP A 201 -3.51 17.99 19.28
C ASP A 201 -4.48 17.92 18.08
N PHE A 202 -4.40 16.79 17.37
CA PHE A 202 -5.24 16.57 16.20
C PHE A 202 -6.72 16.40 16.55
N ALA A 203 -7.03 15.87 17.74
CA ALA A 203 -8.41 15.72 18.20
C ALA A 203 -9.09 17.10 18.36
N ARG A 204 -8.41 18.03 18.99
CA ARG A 204 -8.85 19.42 19.13
C ARG A 204 -9.00 20.06 17.75
N GLN A 205 -8.02 19.92 16.87
CA GLN A 205 -8.07 20.45 15.51
C GLN A 205 -9.32 19.98 14.76
N LEU A 206 -9.65 18.68 14.78
CA LEU A 206 -10.87 18.16 14.14
C LEU A 206 -12.15 18.71 14.77
N THR A 207 -12.16 18.89 16.09
CA THR A 207 -13.30 19.45 16.80
C THR A 207 -13.53 20.92 16.41
N GLU A 208 -12.48 21.71 16.35
CA GLU A 208 -12.53 23.14 15.99
C GLU A 208 -12.98 23.36 14.52
N THR A 209 -12.60 22.46 13.62
CA THR A 209 -13.09 22.53 12.23
C THR A 209 -14.57 22.18 12.09
N GLY A 210 -15.18 21.54 13.08
CA GLY A 210 -16.54 21.03 13.01
C GLY A 210 -16.77 19.94 11.98
N HIS A 211 -15.71 19.46 11.33
CA HIS A 211 -15.82 18.44 10.28
C HIS A 211 -16.27 17.11 10.83
N ARG A 212 -17.20 16.49 10.11
CA ARG A 212 -17.64 15.09 10.31
C ARG A 212 -17.51 14.33 9.01
N PHE A 213 -17.11 13.06 9.10
CA PHE A 213 -16.74 12.24 7.95
C PHE A 213 -17.64 11.01 7.83
N ASP A 214 -17.93 10.64 6.60
CA ASP A 214 -18.64 9.39 6.26
C ASP A 214 -17.65 8.22 6.22
N LEU A 215 -16.42 8.50 5.78
CA LEU A 215 -15.35 7.51 5.67
C LEU A 215 -14.02 8.13 6.12
N VAL A 216 -13.21 7.34 6.81
CA VAL A 216 -11.82 7.70 7.14
C VAL A 216 -10.89 6.60 6.67
N LEU A 217 -9.84 6.96 5.95
CA LEU A 217 -8.74 6.09 5.56
C LEU A 217 -7.53 6.35 6.46
N ASP A 218 -7.18 5.39 7.31
CA ASP A 218 -6.10 5.52 8.30
C ASP A 218 -4.88 4.65 7.98
N ALA A 219 -3.76 5.34 7.74
CA ALA A 219 -2.44 4.77 7.58
C ALA A 219 -1.51 5.06 8.76
N ILE A 220 -1.99 5.72 9.83
CA ILE A 220 -1.14 6.27 10.89
C ILE A 220 -1.25 5.48 12.18
N GLY A 221 -2.47 5.32 12.70
CA GLY A 221 -2.72 4.69 13.99
C GLY A 221 -2.73 5.66 15.17
N GLY A 222 -2.71 5.11 16.39
CA GLY A 222 -2.58 5.84 17.64
C GLY A 222 -3.64 6.90 17.91
N THR A 223 -3.22 8.03 18.46
CA THR A 223 -4.14 9.15 18.81
C THR A 223 -4.82 9.76 17.59
N VAL A 224 -4.17 9.72 16.41
CA VAL A 224 -4.75 10.19 15.15
C VAL A 224 -5.94 9.31 14.77
N GLN A 225 -5.79 8.01 14.84
CA GLN A 225 -6.85 7.03 14.59
C GLN A 225 -8.03 7.22 15.56
N GLN A 226 -7.75 7.41 16.83
CA GLN A 226 -8.78 7.65 17.86
C GLN A 226 -9.58 8.93 17.59
N ALA A 227 -8.89 10.03 17.28
CA ALA A 227 -9.51 11.30 16.93
C ALA A 227 -10.39 11.17 15.68
N SER A 228 -9.92 10.43 14.69
CA SER A 228 -10.62 10.18 13.43
C SER A 228 -11.90 9.36 13.63
N PHE A 229 -11.86 8.32 14.48
CA PHE A 229 -13.06 7.58 14.83
C PHE A 229 -14.12 8.46 15.54
N ALA A 230 -13.67 9.33 16.44
CA ALA A 230 -14.55 10.28 17.11
C ALA A 230 -15.21 11.29 16.15
N ALA A 231 -14.54 11.62 15.05
CA ALA A 231 -15.02 12.54 14.01
C ALA A 231 -15.93 11.87 12.95
N LEU A 232 -16.20 10.57 13.05
CA LEU A 232 -17.15 9.91 12.16
C LEU A 232 -18.59 10.37 12.45
N LYS A 233 -19.38 10.47 11.38
CA LYS A 233 -20.85 10.55 11.47
C LYS A 233 -21.43 9.19 11.94
N PRO A 234 -22.69 9.15 12.38
CA PRO A 234 -23.43 7.88 12.42
C PRO A 234 -23.40 7.19 11.05
N MET A 235 -23.27 5.88 11.00
CA MET A 235 -23.02 5.05 9.82
C MET A 235 -21.63 5.25 9.17
N GLY A 236 -20.78 6.08 9.76
CA GLY A 236 -19.42 6.32 9.29
C GLY A 236 -18.50 5.12 9.52
N ARG A 237 -17.49 4.98 8.66
CA ARG A 237 -16.56 3.88 8.63
C ARG A 237 -15.12 4.36 8.76
N LEU A 238 -14.35 3.70 9.63
CA LEU A 238 -12.89 3.86 9.70
C LEU A 238 -12.24 2.63 9.07
N VAL A 239 -11.47 2.83 8.02
CA VAL A 239 -10.71 1.77 7.35
C VAL A 239 -9.22 1.94 7.66
N VAL A 240 -8.63 0.97 8.35
CA VAL A 240 -7.24 0.97 8.81
C VAL A 240 -6.43 0.02 7.93
N PHE A 241 -5.37 0.53 7.29
CA PHE A 241 -4.48 -0.26 6.44
C PHE A 241 -2.99 0.00 6.70
N GLY A 242 -2.67 0.84 7.67
CA GLY A 242 -1.29 1.14 8.04
C GLY A 242 -1.14 1.49 9.51
N ALA A 243 0.10 1.56 9.94
CA ALA A 243 0.48 1.85 11.32
C ALA A 243 1.78 2.68 11.35
N ALA A 244 1.78 3.82 10.64
CA ALA A 244 2.97 4.64 10.46
C ALA A 244 3.56 5.15 11.78
N GLU A 245 2.77 5.19 12.86
CA GLU A 245 3.28 5.50 14.19
C GLU A 245 4.39 4.54 14.67
N PHE A 246 4.41 3.28 14.15
CA PHE A 246 5.42 2.28 14.47
C PHE A 246 6.67 2.38 13.58
N THR A 247 6.69 3.27 12.59
CA THR A 247 7.84 3.40 11.69
C THR A 247 9.10 3.74 12.49
N PRO A 248 10.19 2.98 12.29
CA PRO A 248 11.48 3.27 12.92
C PRO A 248 12.02 4.62 12.48
N THR A 249 12.68 5.34 13.38
CA THR A 249 13.39 6.59 13.07
C THR A 249 14.83 6.36 12.59
N GLY A 250 15.27 5.09 12.56
CA GLY A 250 16.61 4.66 12.12
C GLY A 250 16.56 3.25 11.55
N ASN A 251 17.71 2.64 11.35
CA ASN A 251 17.82 1.33 10.72
C ASN A 251 17.21 0.17 11.53
N ARG A 252 16.99 0.36 12.82
CA ARG A 252 16.41 -0.66 13.71
C ARG A 252 15.20 -0.11 14.45
N PRO A 253 14.17 -0.94 14.67
CA PRO A 253 13.05 -0.54 15.50
C PRO A 253 13.45 -0.41 16.97
N ASN A 254 12.89 0.60 17.65
CA ASN A 254 12.92 0.65 19.10
C ASN A 254 11.79 -0.22 19.64
N TYR A 255 12.09 -1.46 19.98
CA TYR A 255 11.09 -2.45 20.42
C TYR A 255 10.38 -2.05 21.71
N LEU A 256 11.05 -1.36 22.66
CA LEU A 256 10.39 -0.88 23.88
C LEU A 256 9.33 0.19 23.54
N LYS A 257 9.68 1.13 22.68
CA LYS A 257 8.74 2.16 22.21
C LYS A 257 7.60 1.54 21.39
N ALA A 258 7.91 0.55 20.56
CA ALA A 258 6.89 -0.17 19.77
C ALA A 258 5.94 -0.95 20.71
N ALA A 259 6.45 -1.67 21.70
CA ALA A 259 5.64 -2.37 22.69
C ALA A 259 4.75 -1.41 23.49
N TRP A 260 5.30 -0.29 23.94
CA TRP A 260 4.54 0.73 24.65
C TRP A 260 3.40 1.31 23.79
N ARG A 261 3.65 1.64 22.51
CA ARG A 261 2.64 2.09 21.56
C ARG A 261 1.57 1.02 21.32
N TYR A 262 2.01 -0.23 21.16
CA TYR A 262 1.11 -1.36 20.98
C TYR A 262 0.15 -1.55 22.15
N LEU A 263 0.63 -1.41 23.39
CA LEU A 263 -0.21 -1.49 24.59
C LEU A 263 -1.21 -0.33 24.66
N ARG A 264 -0.86 0.85 24.16
CA ARG A 264 -1.69 2.06 24.15
C ARG A 264 -2.48 2.27 22.86
N ARG A 265 -2.44 1.32 21.92
CA ARG A 265 -3.21 1.44 20.69
C ARG A 265 -4.70 1.60 20.96
N PRO A 266 -5.45 2.30 20.10
CA PRO A 266 -6.90 2.40 20.22
C PRO A 266 -7.56 1.01 20.32
N ARG A 267 -8.55 0.90 21.18
CA ARG A 267 -9.41 -0.29 21.31
C ARG A 267 -10.84 0.18 21.10
N TYR A 268 -11.61 -0.61 20.39
CA TYR A 268 -12.98 -0.29 20.03
C TYR A 268 -13.90 -1.28 20.74
N ASP A 269 -14.78 -0.76 21.57
CA ASP A 269 -15.83 -1.56 22.21
C ASP A 269 -17.01 -1.72 21.25
N VAL A 270 -17.46 -2.94 21.05
CA VAL A 270 -18.55 -3.25 20.11
C VAL A 270 -19.88 -2.62 20.56
N MET A 271 -20.11 -2.53 21.85
CA MET A 271 -21.36 -1.92 22.37
C MET A 271 -21.38 -0.41 22.13
N ASP A 272 -20.23 0.27 22.28
CA ASP A 272 -20.09 1.67 21.92
C ASP A 272 -20.26 1.89 20.41
N MET A 273 -19.75 0.97 19.60
CA MET A 273 -19.93 1.02 18.15
C MET A 273 -21.40 0.85 17.74
N ILE A 274 -22.12 -0.06 18.36
CA ILE A 274 -23.57 -0.25 18.18
C ILE A 274 -24.31 1.05 18.56
N SER A 275 -24.02 1.59 19.75
CA SER A 275 -24.69 2.81 20.27
C SER A 275 -24.44 4.04 19.41
N SER A 276 -23.26 4.15 18.79
CA SER A 276 -22.89 5.28 17.92
C SER A 276 -23.15 5.01 16.44
N ASN A 277 -23.54 3.78 16.09
CA ASN A 277 -23.70 3.31 14.69
C ASN A 277 -22.48 3.62 13.82
N ARG A 278 -21.28 3.22 14.27
CA ARG A 278 -20.00 3.42 13.57
C ARG A 278 -19.28 2.11 13.38
N SER A 279 -18.42 2.02 12.38
CA SER A 279 -17.68 0.79 12.07
C SER A 279 -16.17 1.03 11.99
N VAL A 280 -15.43 0.00 12.39
CA VAL A 280 -13.97 -0.08 12.17
C VAL A 280 -13.68 -1.33 11.35
N MET A 281 -12.95 -1.17 10.28
CA MET A 281 -12.48 -2.24 9.41
C MET A 281 -10.96 -2.11 9.24
N ALA A 282 -10.30 -3.24 9.09
CA ALA A 282 -8.86 -3.26 8.88
C ALA A 282 -8.50 -4.33 7.86
N PHE A 283 -7.46 -4.07 7.07
CA PHE A 283 -6.95 -5.05 6.13
C PHE A 283 -5.44 -4.88 5.91
N ASN A 284 -4.87 -5.93 5.36
CA ASN A 284 -3.53 -5.92 4.82
C ASN A 284 -3.60 -6.59 3.44
N LEU A 285 -3.29 -5.83 2.39
CA LEU A 285 -3.46 -6.24 1.00
C LEU A 285 -2.75 -7.57 0.68
N ILE A 286 -1.61 -7.83 1.32
CA ILE A 286 -0.81 -9.04 1.07
C ILE A 286 -1.58 -10.34 1.36
N TRP A 287 -2.57 -10.33 2.24
CA TRP A 287 -3.39 -11.52 2.54
C TRP A 287 -4.44 -11.82 1.48
N LEU A 288 -4.74 -10.86 0.59
CA LEU A 288 -5.61 -11.10 -0.58
C LEU A 288 -4.90 -11.97 -1.63
N TRP A 289 -3.57 -12.14 -1.51
CA TRP A 289 -2.80 -13.00 -2.41
C TRP A 289 -3.28 -14.45 -2.46
N GLU A 290 -3.80 -14.95 -1.36
CA GLU A 290 -4.35 -16.30 -1.27
C GLU A 290 -5.72 -16.43 -1.96
N GLN A 291 -6.30 -15.29 -2.38
CA GLN A 291 -7.60 -15.20 -3.05
C GLN A 291 -7.41 -14.71 -4.48
N LYS A 292 -6.79 -15.54 -5.34
CA LYS A 292 -6.42 -15.19 -6.73
C LYS A 292 -7.55 -14.53 -7.52
N ALA A 293 -8.78 -15.06 -7.44
CA ALA A 293 -9.93 -14.50 -8.15
C ALA A 293 -10.23 -13.04 -7.74
N ASN A 294 -10.10 -12.74 -6.44
CA ASN A 294 -10.30 -11.38 -5.93
C ASN A 294 -9.16 -10.45 -6.37
N MET A 295 -7.90 -10.92 -6.35
CA MET A 295 -6.77 -10.13 -6.82
C MET A 295 -6.87 -9.81 -8.31
N LYS A 296 -7.21 -10.80 -9.14
CA LYS A 296 -7.43 -10.60 -10.57
C LYS A 296 -8.57 -9.62 -10.87
N ALA A 297 -9.62 -9.64 -10.07
CA ALA A 297 -10.74 -8.70 -10.22
C ALA A 297 -10.39 -7.27 -9.75
N LEU A 298 -9.34 -7.12 -8.93
CA LEU A 298 -8.86 -5.81 -8.46
C LEU A 298 -7.82 -5.20 -9.40
N LEU A 299 -7.04 -6.02 -10.11
CA LEU A 299 -6.06 -5.61 -11.12
C LEU A 299 -6.74 -5.27 -12.44
#